data_edef179a1ce722d719f2925a22f5428b
#
_entry.id   edef179a1ce722d719f2925a22f5428b
#
_cell.length_a   1.000
_cell.length_b   1.000
_cell.length_c   1.000
_cell.angle_alpha   90.00
_cell.angle_beta   90.00
_cell.angle_gamma   90.00
#
_symmetry.space_group_name_H-M   'P 1'
#
loop_
_entity.id
_entity.type
_entity.pdbx_description
1 polymer ?
#
loop_
_entity_poly.entity_id
_entity_poly.type
_entity_poly.pdbx_seq_one_letter_code
_entity_poly.pdbx_strand_id
1 'polypeptide(L)'
;LALTSAMVLSLAACGGSSSDTKTSDDSKKASKSDVEYVQDKGTLVVGITDFEPMDYKNDKDEWIGFDADMAKAFAKSLGVDAEFVEIDWDNKVMELDGKTIDCVWNGMTLTDEVTSAMACTSAYCNNAQVVVVPSDKADKYQDKDSLKDLSFAVESGSAGEKAVSGEGYDYTAVSSQSDALMEVASGTSDAAIIDLLMASAMIGGGTSYPD
;
A
#
# COMPACT_ATOMS: atom_id res chain seq x y z
N LEU A 1 -52.26 -20.88 -4.33
CA LEU A 1 -53.08 -20.00 -5.16
C LEU A 1 -52.14 -19.30 -6.15
N ALA A 2 -52.29 -19.69 -7.41
CA ALA A 2 -51.65 -19.08 -8.58
C ALA A 2 -52.37 -17.79 -8.94
N LEU A 3 -51.68 -16.81 -9.48
CA LEU A 3 -52.25 -15.92 -10.50
C LEU A 3 -51.15 -15.39 -11.42
N THR A 4 -51.32 -15.81 -12.65
CA THR A 4 -50.73 -15.39 -13.91
C THR A 4 -51.28 -14.03 -14.37
N SER A 5 -50.57 -13.46 -15.35
CA SER A 5 -51.05 -12.53 -16.42
C SER A 5 -50.37 -11.17 -16.38
N ALA A 6 -49.99 -10.51 -17.46
CA ALA A 6 -50.05 -10.81 -18.89
C ALA A 6 -49.09 -9.79 -19.59
N MET A 7 -48.47 -10.26 -20.65
CA MET A 7 -47.80 -9.49 -21.69
C MET A 7 -48.80 -8.64 -22.45
N VAL A 8 -48.46 -7.39 -22.74
CA VAL A 8 -49.08 -6.65 -23.87
C VAL A 8 -47.95 -6.05 -24.72
N LEU A 9 -47.72 -6.70 -25.86
CA LEU A 9 -47.08 -6.10 -27.03
C LEU A 9 -48.05 -5.18 -27.73
N SER A 10 -47.65 -3.97 -28.07
CA SER A 10 -48.27 -3.19 -29.13
C SER A 10 -47.21 -2.68 -30.10
N LEU A 11 -47.15 -3.35 -31.26
CA LEU A 11 -46.55 -2.77 -32.47
C LEU A 11 -47.56 -1.75 -33.06
N ALA A 12 -47.06 -0.59 -33.39
CA ALA A 12 -47.69 0.25 -34.41
C ALA A 12 -46.61 0.86 -35.32
N ALA A 13 -46.74 0.56 -36.57
CA ALA A 13 -45.85 0.97 -37.67
C ALA A 13 -46.34 2.21 -38.37
N CYS A 14 -45.36 2.89 -38.97
CA CYS A 14 -45.39 3.73 -40.19
C CYS A 14 -46.01 5.12 -40.17
N GLY A 15 -45.13 6.06 -40.54
CA GLY A 15 -45.45 7.01 -41.60
C GLY A 15 -44.97 8.44 -41.38
N GLY A 16 -43.99 8.91 -42.19
CA GLY A 16 -44.00 10.26 -42.73
C GLY A 16 -42.95 11.25 -42.20
N SER A 17 -42.00 11.49 -43.06
CA SER A 17 -41.04 12.61 -43.14
C SER A 17 -41.39 13.91 -42.44
N SER A 18 -40.42 14.45 -41.70
CA SER A 18 -39.86 15.79 -41.86
C SER A 18 -38.68 15.97 -40.92
N SER A 19 -37.59 16.41 -41.50
CA SER A 19 -36.34 16.79 -40.91
C SER A 19 -36.49 17.87 -39.84
N ASP A 20 -36.13 17.55 -38.62
CA ASP A 20 -35.58 18.49 -37.66
C ASP A 20 -34.49 17.77 -36.89
N THR A 21 -33.25 18.07 -37.26
CA THR A 21 -32.03 17.65 -36.57
C THR A 21 -31.97 18.34 -35.21
N LYS A 22 -32.60 17.76 -34.19
CA LYS A 22 -32.23 18.08 -32.83
C LYS A 22 -30.97 17.28 -32.51
N THR A 23 -29.86 17.97 -32.61
CA THR A 23 -28.61 17.57 -31.98
C THR A 23 -28.91 17.34 -30.48
N SER A 24 -29.09 16.09 -30.08
CA SER A 24 -28.98 15.74 -28.70
C SER A 24 -27.53 15.95 -28.30
N ASP A 25 -27.31 17.06 -27.66
CA ASP A 25 -26.09 17.38 -26.93
C ASP A 25 -26.03 16.40 -25.73
N ASP A 26 -25.55 15.23 -26.04
CA ASP A 26 -25.18 14.23 -25.04
C ASP A 26 -23.83 14.71 -24.47
N SER A 27 -23.91 15.79 -23.69
CA SER A 27 -22.79 16.26 -22.88
C SER A 27 -22.43 15.15 -21.91
N LYS A 28 -21.60 14.19 -22.37
CA LYS A 28 -20.82 13.35 -21.48
C LYS A 28 -20.10 14.30 -20.55
N LYS A 29 -20.64 14.46 -19.34
CA LYS A 29 -19.96 15.14 -18.24
C LYS A 29 -18.62 14.43 -18.12
N ALA A 30 -17.56 15.06 -18.59
CA ALA A 30 -16.21 14.54 -18.45
C ALA A 30 -16.02 14.21 -16.96
N SER A 31 -15.64 12.99 -16.66
CA SER A 31 -15.27 12.65 -15.29
C SER A 31 -14.13 13.57 -14.90
N LYS A 32 -14.23 14.21 -13.72
CA LYS A 32 -13.13 15.01 -13.18
C LYS A 32 -11.89 14.12 -13.11
N SER A 33 -10.73 14.71 -13.38
CA SER A 33 -9.47 14.02 -13.15
C SER A 33 -9.25 13.80 -11.65
N ASP A 34 -8.41 12.84 -11.27
CA ASP A 34 -8.07 12.59 -9.86
C ASP A 34 -7.42 13.84 -9.24
N VAL A 35 -6.65 14.59 -10.00
CA VAL A 35 -6.07 15.86 -9.55
C VAL A 35 -7.16 16.89 -9.22
N GLU A 36 -8.15 17.07 -10.09
CA GLU A 36 -9.29 17.98 -9.84
C GLU A 36 -10.10 17.52 -8.63
N TYR A 37 -10.26 16.20 -8.43
CA TYR A 37 -10.93 15.64 -7.28
C TYR A 37 -10.20 15.99 -5.98
N VAL A 38 -8.88 15.77 -5.91
CA VAL A 38 -8.05 16.09 -4.75
C VAL A 38 -8.04 17.60 -4.47
N GLN A 39 -7.92 18.43 -5.52
CA GLN A 39 -7.96 19.90 -5.38
C GLN A 39 -9.30 20.41 -4.87
N ASP A 40 -10.41 19.90 -5.37
CA ASP A 40 -11.75 20.27 -4.89
C ASP A 40 -11.99 19.84 -3.44
N LYS A 41 -11.43 18.72 -3.02
CA LYS A 41 -11.49 18.22 -1.65
C LYS A 41 -10.62 19.04 -0.70
N GLY A 42 -9.52 19.61 -1.20
CA GLY A 42 -8.57 20.42 -0.44
C GLY A 42 -7.54 19.61 0.34
N THR A 43 -7.55 18.30 0.23
CA THR A 43 -6.64 17.38 0.92
C THR A 43 -6.20 16.23 0.02
N LEU A 44 -4.93 15.82 0.14
CA LEU A 44 -4.40 14.56 -0.37
C LEU A 44 -4.31 13.59 0.82
N VAL A 45 -5.15 12.55 0.83
CA VAL A 45 -5.13 11.52 1.87
C VAL A 45 -4.16 10.42 1.48
N VAL A 46 -3.12 10.25 2.28
CA VAL A 46 -1.97 9.36 2.03
C VAL A 46 -2.04 8.17 2.97
N GLY A 47 -2.13 6.96 2.42
CA GLY A 47 -2.05 5.71 3.19
C GLY A 47 -0.60 5.34 3.46
N ILE A 48 -0.27 5.13 4.72
CA ILE A 48 1.08 4.84 5.23
C ILE A 48 1.06 3.76 6.31
N THR A 49 2.22 3.22 6.63
CA THR A 49 2.48 2.44 7.86
C THR A 49 3.67 3.05 8.60
N ASP A 50 3.92 2.62 9.85
CA ASP A 50 5.14 2.98 10.56
C ASP A 50 6.35 2.27 9.93
N PHE A 51 7.12 3.04 9.17
CA PHE A 51 8.26 2.58 8.38
C PHE A 51 9.41 3.58 8.44
N GLU A 52 10.15 3.63 9.54
CA GLU A 52 11.37 4.45 9.63
C GLU A 52 12.45 3.98 8.64
N PRO A 53 13.11 4.87 7.84
CA PRO A 53 13.07 6.32 7.91
C PRO A 53 12.12 6.98 6.90
N MET A 54 11.21 6.22 6.29
CA MET A 54 10.33 6.71 5.23
C MET A 54 9.12 7.46 5.80
N ASP A 55 8.38 6.83 6.69
CA ASP A 55 7.22 7.37 7.38
C ASP A 55 7.23 6.90 8.84
N TYR A 56 7.33 7.82 9.78
CA TYR A 56 7.32 7.49 11.20
C TYR A 56 6.90 8.71 12.03
N LYS A 57 6.56 8.48 13.30
CA LYS A 57 6.11 9.57 14.18
C LYS A 57 7.25 10.12 15.02
N ASN A 58 7.29 11.45 15.13
CA ASN A 58 8.18 12.13 16.08
C ASN A 58 7.57 12.17 17.49
N ASP A 59 8.31 12.75 18.46
CA ASP A 59 7.86 12.89 19.86
C ASP A 59 6.56 13.70 20.02
N LYS A 60 6.08 14.37 18.98
CA LYS A 60 4.84 15.15 18.97
C LYS A 60 3.69 14.44 18.26
N ASP A 61 3.87 13.17 17.92
CA ASP A 61 2.90 12.38 17.15
C ASP A 61 2.65 12.92 15.74
N GLU A 62 3.63 13.63 15.16
CA GLU A 62 3.57 14.13 13.80
C GLU A 62 4.29 13.15 12.86
N TRP A 63 3.68 12.83 11.73
CA TRP A 63 4.31 12.02 10.68
C TRP A 63 5.46 12.80 10.04
N ILE A 64 6.64 12.19 10.05
CA ILE A 64 7.89 12.67 9.47
C ILE A 64 8.59 11.55 8.70
N GLY A 65 9.67 11.86 8.02
CA GLY A 65 10.45 10.92 7.24
C GLY A 65 10.50 11.32 5.78
N PHE A 66 11.23 10.54 5.00
CA PHE A 66 11.48 10.88 3.60
C PHE A 66 10.18 10.92 2.78
N ASP A 67 9.36 9.88 2.88
CA ASP A 67 8.10 9.78 2.12
C ASP A 67 7.05 10.76 2.65
N ALA A 68 6.94 10.92 3.98
CA ALA A 68 6.05 11.90 4.58
C ALA A 68 6.37 13.32 4.11
N ASP A 69 7.65 13.69 4.02
CA ASP A 69 8.07 15.02 3.56
C ASP A 69 7.84 15.20 2.06
N MET A 70 8.07 14.16 1.26
CA MET A 70 7.77 14.16 -0.17
C MET A 70 6.27 14.28 -0.44
N ALA A 71 5.44 13.56 0.30
CA ALA A 71 3.98 13.62 0.20
C ALA A 71 3.45 15.02 0.57
N LYS A 72 3.96 15.62 1.64
CA LYS A 72 3.65 17.02 2.01
C LYS A 72 4.05 18.01 0.91
N ALA A 73 5.26 17.84 0.34
CA ALA A 73 5.73 18.71 -0.74
C ALA A 73 4.87 18.56 -2.00
N PHE A 74 4.46 17.33 -2.33
CA PHE A 74 3.59 17.05 -3.47
C PHE A 74 2.19 17.65 -3.27
N ALA A 75 1.55 17.41 -2.12
CA ALA A 75 0.25 18.00 -1.78
C ALA A 75 0.28 19.54 -1.90
N LYS A 76 1.32 20.16 -1.35
CA LYS A 76 1.54 21.61 -1.49
C LYS A 76 1.66 22.05 -2.95
N SER A 77 2.30 21.27 -3.81
CA SER A 77 2.40 21.60 -5.25
C SER A 77 1.05 21.57 -5.95
N LEU A 78 0.10 20.76 -5.47
CA LEU A 78 -1.28 20.73 -5.93
C LEU A 78 -2.17 21.83 -5.32
N GLY A 79 -1.65 22.57 -4.33
CA GLY A 79 -2.39 23.59 -3.58
C GLY A 79 -3.32 23.02 -2.51
N VAL A 80 -3.03 21.84 -1.98
CA VAL A 80 -3.81 21.15 -0.96
C VAL A 80 -2.92 20.74 0.23
N ASP A 81 -3.52 20.32 1.34
CA ASP A 81 -2.83 19.78 2.49
C ASP A 81 -2.66 18.24 2.38
N ALA A 82 -1.61 17.68 2.95
CA ALA A 82 -1.45 16.25 3.11
C ALA A 82 -2.11 15.79 4.42
N GLU A 83 -2.91 14.74 4.35
CA GLU A 83 -3.47 14.03 5.50
C GLU A 83 -2.96 12.60 5.48
N PHE A 84 -2.40 12.11 6.59
CA PHE A 84 -1.83 10.78 6.70
C PHE A 84 -2.79 9.85 7.44
N VAL A 85 -3.04 8.69 6.84
CA VAL A 85 -3.86 7.63 7.42
C VAL A 85 -2.99 6.40 7.55
N GLU A 86 -2.81 5.94 8.77
CA GLU A 86 -2.16 4.66 9.05
C GLU A 86 -3.12 3.53 8.65
N ILE A 87 -2.66 2.64 7.77
CA ILE A 87 -3.46 1.54 7.22
C ILE A 87 -2.83 0.20 7.58
N ASP A 88 -3.64 -0.85 7.63
CA ASP A 88 -3.12 -2.21 7.57
C ASP A 88 -2.56 -2.45 6.16
N TRP A 89 -1.28 -2.79 6.06
CA TRP A 89 -0.61 -2.89 4.76
C TRP A 89 -1.22 -3.90 3.80
N ASP A 90 -1.80 -4.97 4.32
CA ASP A 90 -2.54 -5.97 3.54
C ASP A 90 -3.79 -5.37 2.86
N ASN A 91 -4.36 -4.34 3.43
CA ASN A 91 -5.59 -3.69 2.94
C ASN A 91 -5.33 -2.52 1.96
N LYS A 92 -4.07 -2.20 1.62
CA LYS A 92 -3.71 -1.01 0.81
C LYS A 92 -4.48 -0.85 -0.50
N VAL A 93 -4.73 -1.95 -1.21
CA VAL A 93 -5.51 -1.93 -2.47
C VAL A 93 -6.99 -1.64 -2.18
N MET A 94 -7.55 -2.28 -1.17
CA MET A 94 -8.95 -2.09 -0.76
C MET A 94 -9.21 -0.65 -0.27
N GLU A 95 -8.28 -0.09 0.49
CA GLU A 95 -8.36 1.30 0.97
C GLU A 95 -8.31 2.30 -0.19
N LEU A 96 -7.44 2.06 -1.18
CA LEU A 96 -7.34 2.88 -2.39
C LEU A 96 -8.61 2.78 -3.26
N ASP A 97 -9.09 1.57 -3.53
CA ASP A 97 -10.31 1.32 -4.31
C ASP A 97 -11.55 1.89 -3.61
N GLY A 98 -11.60 1.78 -2.29
CA GLY A 98 -12.65 2.32 -1.43
C GLY A 98 -12.62 3.85 -1.31
N LYS A 99 -11.55 4.51 -1.80
CA LYS A 99 -11.32 5.97 -1.68
C LYS A 99 -11.26 6.46 -0.23
N THR A 100 -10.85 5.60 0.68
CA THR A 100 -10.51 5.97 2.06
C THR A 100 -9.19 6.75 2.05
N ILE A 101 -8.31 6.39 1.12
CA ILE A 101 -7.07 7.09 0.80
C ILE A 101 -7.06 7.48 -0.69
N ASP A 102 -6.28 8.49 -1.05
CA ASP A 102 -6.10 8.94 -2.44
C ASP A 102 -4.87 8.31 -3.08
N CYS A 103 -3.87 8.00 -2.28
CA CYS A 103 -2.66 7.30 -2.71
C CYS A 103 -2.05 6.51 -1.56
N VAL A 104 -1.25 5.49 -1.92
CA VAL A 104 -0.32 4.80 -1.02
C VAL A 104 1.06 5.39 -1.26
N TRP A 105 1.72 5.88 -0.20
CA TRP A 105 3.07 6.44 -0.30
C TRP A 105 3.90 6.02 0.91
N ASN A 106 4.58 4.89 0.82
CA ASN A 106 5.20 4.23 1.98
C ASN A 106 6.42 3.36 1.60
N GLY A 107 7.27 3.82 0.70
CA GLY A 107 8.42 3.02 0.25
C GLY A 107 8.04 1.70 -0.41
N MET A 108 6.84 1.62 -1.01
CA MET A 108 6.23 0.40 -1.50
C MET A 108 7.06 -0.29 -2.58
N THR A 109 7.35 -1.58 -2.38
CA THR A 109 7.99 -2.41 -3.40
C THR A 109 7.07 -2.61 -4.60
N LEU A 110 7.54 -2.26 -5.81
CA LEU A 110 6.80 -2.43 -7.07
C LEU A 110 6.84 -3.90 -7.51
N THR A 111 5.98 -4.72 -6.92
CA THR A 111 5.78 -6.12 -7.34
C THR A 111 4.81 -6.19 -8.52
N ASP A 112 4.79 -7.34 -9.24
CA ASP A 112 3.81 -7.58 -10.31
C ASP A 112 2.37 -7.47 -9.80
N GLU A 113 2.12 -7.86 -8.56
CA GLU A 113 0.82 -7.77 -7.90
C GLU A 113 0.40 -6.30 -7.72
N VAL A 114 1.27 -5.48 -7.13
CA VAL A 114 1.04 -4.06 -6.91
C VAL A 114 0.81 -3.33 -8.24
N THR A 115 1.69 -3.53 -9.22
CA THR A 115 1.60 -2.84 -10.53
C THR A 115 0.42 -3.29 -11.38
N SER A 116 -0.14 -4.47 -11.09
CA SER A 116 -1.38 -4.95 -11.72
C SER A 116 -2.64 -4.42 -11.03
N ALA A 117 -2.57 -4.12 -9.75
CA ALA A 117 -3.72 -3.68 -8.95
C ALA A 117 -3.91 -2.16 -8.95
N MET A 118 -2.83 -1.38 -9.08
CA MET A 118 -2.90 0.09 -9.00
C MET A 118 -1.93 0.76 -9.99
N ALA A 119 -2.21 2.01 -10.34
CA ALA A 119 -1.27 2.85 -11.10
C ALA A 119 -0.12 3.27 -10.21
N CYS A 120 1.11 3.03 -10.65
CA CYS A 120 2.32 3.36 -9.89
C CYS A 120 3.17 4.40 -10.60
N THR A 121 3.91 5.19 -9.83
CA THR A 121 4.96 6.08 -10.35
C THR A 121 6.18 5.25 -10.78
N SER A 122 7.16 5.90 -11.39
CA SER A 122 8.50 5.31 -11.51
C SER A 122 9.12 5.15 -10.12
N ALA A 123 9.95 4.11 -9.93
CA ALA A 123 10.71 3.92 -8.70
C ALA A 123 11.59 5.16 -8.42
N TYR A 124 11.59 5.64 -7.18
CA TYR A 124 12.34 6.82 -6.75
C TYR A 124 13.49 6.47 -5.79
N CYS A 125 13.54 5.24 -5.29
CA CYS A 125 14.68 4.72 -4.52
C CYS A 125 14.90 3.23 -4.81
N ASN A 126 16.08 2.73 -4.42
CA ASN A 126 16.39 1.31 -4.43
C ASN A 126 16.19 0.74 -3.03
N ASN A 127 15.60 -0.45 -2.97
CA ASN A 127 15.37 -1.17 -1.74
C ASN A 127 15.60 -2.68 -1.98
N ALA A 128 15.65 -3.46 -0.91
CA ALA A 128 15.74 -4.91 -0.96
C ALA A 128 15.04 -5.50 0.27
N GLN A 129 14.55 -6.75 0.14
CA GLN A 129 14.13 -7.53 1.29
C GLN A 129 15.36 -8.19 1.91
N VAL A 130 15.56 -8.03 3.22
CA VAL A 130 16.69 -8.58 3.96
C VAL A 130 16.23 -9.45 5.12
N VAL A 131 17.01 -10.47 5.41
CA VAL A 131 16.80 -11.31 6.59
C VAL A 131 17.55 -10.69 7.77
N VAL A 132 16.83 -10.47 8.86
CA VAL A 132 17.39 -10.00 10.13
C VAL A 132 17.36 -11.15 11.13
N VAL A 133 18.48 -11.36 11.80
CA VAL A 133 18.65 -12.35 12.89
C VAL A 133 19.47 -11.70 14.02
N PRO A 134 19.40 -12.21 15.25
CA PRO A 134 20.27 -11.76 16.34
C PRO A 134 21.75 -11.85 15.96
N SER A 135 22.54 -10.83 16.31
CA SER A 135 23.93 -10.68 15.88
C SER A 135 24.81 -11.86 16.29
N ASP A 136 24.56 -12.46 17.45
CA ASP A 136 25.29 -13.63 17.96
C ASP A 136 25.02 -14.92 17.17
N LYS A 137 24.00 -14.92 16.32
CA LYS A 137 23.60 -16.06 15.46
C LYS A 137 23.94 -15.83 13.99
N ALA A 138 24.31 -14.61 13.59
CA ALA A 138 24.46 -14.22 12.18
C ALA A 138 25.43 -15.14 11.39
N ASP A 139 26.53 -15.60 12.00
CA ASP A 139 27.50 -16.49 11.36
C ASP A 139 26.92 -17.85 10.93
N LYS A 140 25.78 -18.24 11.48
CA LYS A 140 25.12 -19.54 11.16
C LYS A 140 24.24 -19.43 9.92
N TYR A 141 23.80 -18.24 9.54
CA TYR A 141 22.73 -18.01 8.58
C TYR A 141 23.25 -17.21 7.38
N GLN A 142 24.15 -17.84 6.61
CA GLN A 142 24.85 -17.18 5.51
C GLN A 142 24.28 -17.52 4.13
N ASP A 143 23.37 -18.47 4.04
CA ASP A 143 22.72 -18.90 2.80
C ASP A 143 21.27 -19.35 3.06
N LYS A 144 20.51 -19.53 1.97
CA LYS A 144 19.09 -19.92 2.06
C LYS A 144 18.87 -21.28 2.71
N ASP A 145 19.82 -22.22 2.56
CA ASP A 145 19.69 -23.55 3.13
C ASP A 145 19.74 -23.52 4.65
N SER A 146 20.52 -22.61 5.21
CA SER A 146 20.64 -22.42 6.66
C SER A 146 19.42 -21.76 7.31
N LEU A 147 18.52 -21.17 6.51
CA LEU A 147 17.33 -20.45 6.99
C LEU A 147 16.08 -21.34 7.13
N LYS A 148 16.10 -22.58 6.61
CA LYS A 148 14.90 -23.41 6.43
C LYS A 148 14.16 -23.79 7.71
N ASP A 149 14.90 -23.88 8.82
CA ASP A 149 14.34 -24.30 10.11
C ASP A 149 14.00 -23.11 11.03
N LEU A 150 14.11 -21.88 10.52
CA LEU A 150 13.79 -20.67 11.27
C LEU A 150 12.30 -20.35 11.19
N SER A 151 11.76 -19.82 12.31
CA SER A 151 10.48 -19.13 12.32
C SER A 151 10.70 -17.65 12.00
N PHE A 152 9.95 -17.14 11.03
CA PHE A 152 10.06 -15.75 10.59
C PHE A 152 8.92 -14.89 11.09
N ALA A 153 9.18 -13.62 11.37
CA ALA A 153 8.17 -12.57 11.48
C ALA A 153 8.22 -11.69 10.24
N VAL A 154 7.06 -11.36 9.66
CA VAL A 154 6.94 -10.53 8.46
C VAL A 154 5.68 -9.67 8.54
N GLU A 155 5.71 -8.48 7.96
CA GLU A 155 4.52 -7.66 7.84
C GLU A 155 3.54 -8.28 6.85
N SER A 156 2.26 -8.38 7.25
CA SER A 156 1.18 -8.94 6.41
C SER A 156 1.02 -8.14 5.11
N GLY A 157 0.87 -8.81 3.98
CA GLY A 157 0.71 -8.21 2.66
C GLY A 157 1.97 -7.54 2.09
N SER A 158 3.14 -7.73 2.73
CA SER A 158 4.43 -7.15 2.31
C SER A 158 5.15 -7.98 1.26
N ALA A 159 6.18 -7.39 0.65
CA ALA A 159 7.11 -8.11 -0.20
C ALA A 159 7.92 -9.16 0.61
N GLY A 160 8.16 -8.91 1.91
CA GLY A 160 8.79 -9.84 2.84
C GLY A 160 7.95 -11.09 3.05
N GLU A 161 6.64 -10.95 3.27
CA GLU A 161 5.73 -12.10 3.38
C GLU A 161 5.71 -12.93 2.10
N LYS A 162 5.67 -12.28 0.95
CA LYS A 162 5.74 -12.96 -0.34
C LYS A 162 7.05 -13.74 -0.52
N ALA A 163 8.16 -13.17 -0.07
CA ALA A 163 9.47 -13.81 -0.15
C ALA A 163 9.53 -15.06 0.75
N VAL A 164 9.14 -14.96 2.01
CA VAL A 164 9.17 -16.08 2.96
C VAL A 164 8.23 -17.21 2.54
N SER A 165 7.03 -16.86 2.11
CA SER A 165 6.01 -17.80 1.61
C SER A 165 6.48 -18.52 0.33
N GLY A 166 7.13 -17.79 -0.58
CA GLY A 166 7.67 -18.33 -1.83
C GLY A 166 8.80 -19.35 -1.63
N GLU A 167 9.59 -19.21 -0.56
CA GLU A 167 10.61 -20.17 -0.14
C GLU A 167 10.03 -21.34 0.68
N GLY A 168 8.78 -21.23 1.13
CA GLY A 168 8.10 -22.26 1.95
C GLY A 168 8.61 -22.32 3.38
N TYR A 169 9.13 -21.21 3.92
CA TYR A 169 9.57 -21.10 5.31
C TYR A 169 8.38 -20.92 6.25
N ASP A 170 8.55 -21.28 7.52
CA ASP A 170 7.56 -21.04 8.57
C ASP A 170 7.57 -19.57 9.00
N TYR A 171 6.38 -18.93 9.08
CA TYR A 171 6.31 -17.53 9.44
C TYR A 171 5.03 -17.14 10.18
N THR A 172 5.13 -16.04 10.90
CA THR A 172 4.03 -15.31 11.52
C THR A 172 3.90 -13.96 10.83
N ALA A 173 2.70 -13.66 10.33
CA ALA A 173 2.38 -12.34 9.81
C ALA A 173 2.02 -11.40 10.97
N VAL A 174 2.64 -10.22 11.00
CA VAL A 174 2.44 -9.16 11.99
C VAL A 174 1.95 -7.88 11.33
N SER A 175 1.58 -6.87 12.11
CA SER A 175 0.93 -5.65 11.59
C SER A 175 1.90 -4.70 10.91
N SER A 176 3.19 -4.71 11.30
CA SER A 176 4.22 -3.82 10.76
C SER A 176 5.59 -4.49 10.73
N GLN A 177 6.51 -3.92 9.96
CA GLN A 177 7.92 -4.37 9.98
C GLN A 177 8.59 -4.06 11.32
N SER A 178 8.18 -2.99 12.01
CA SER A 178 8.62 -2.69 13.38
C SER A 178 8.21 -3.80 14.36
N ASP A 179 6.99 -4.34 14.23
CA ASP A 179 6.54 -5.49 15.03
C ASP A 179 7.38 -6.73 14.70
N ALA A 180 7.73 -6.95 13.43
CA ALA A 180 8.60 -8.07 13.05
C ALA A 180 9.98 -7.99 13.72
N LEU A 181 10.59 -6.80 13.79
CA LEU A 181 11.84 -6.59 14.55
C LEU A 181 11.66 -6.84 16.04
N MET A 182 10.53 -6.44 16.61
CA MET A 182 10.20 -6.66 18.01
C MET A 182 10.06 -8.15 18.35
N GLU A 183 9.45 -8.94 17.44
CA GLU A 183 9.37 -10.41 17.57
C GLU A 183 10.77 -11.06 17.64
N VAL A 184 11.70 -10.62 16.79
CA VAL A 184 13.08 -11.11 16.81
C VAL A 184 13.81 -10.68 18.08
N ALA A 185 13.70 -9.41 18.47
CA ALA A 185 14.36 -8.88 19.67
C ALA A 185 13.85 -9.55 20.96
N SER A 186 12.57 -9.93 21.00
CA SER A 186 11.98 -10.66 22.14
C SER A 186 12.29 -12.17 22.15
N GLY A 187 12.80 -12.70 21.02
CA GLY A 187 13.03 -14.13 20.82
C GLY A 187 11.76 -14.93 20.55
N THR A 188 10.66 -14.29 20.20
CA THR A 188 9.41 -14.95 19.81
C THR A 188 9.55 -15.57 18.42
N SER A 189 10.19 -14.87 17.49
CA SER A 189 10.60 -15.35 16.17
C SER A 189 12.12 -15.42 16.08
N ASP A 190 12.64 -16.35 15.26
CA ASP A 190 14.09 -16.52 15.07
C ASP A 190 14.68 -15.46 14.15
N ALA A 191 13.89 -15.01 13.19
CA ALA A 191 14.30 -14.08 12.13
C ALA A 191 13.13 -13.19 11.70
N ALA A 192 13.45 -12.09 11.01
CA ALA A 192 12.46 -11.30 10.28
C ALA A 192 12.89 -11.11 8.81
N ILE A 193 11.93 -10.88 7.91
CA ILE A 193 12.21 -10.32 6.60
C ILE A 193 11.57 -8.94 6.53
N ILE A 194 12.42 -7.94 6.35
CA ILE A 194 12.04 -6.53 6.30
C ILE A 194 12.77 -5.79 5.16
N ASP A 195 12.39 -4.56 4.93
CA ASP A 195 13.04 -3.68 3.98
C ASP A 195 14.43 -3.25 4.45
N LEU A 196 15.40 -3.27 3.53
CA LEU A 196 16.78 -2.83 3.81
C LEU A 196 16.84 -1.40 4.34
N LEU A 197 15.95 -0.52 3.88
CA LEU A 197 15.90 0.86 4.34
C LEU A 197 15.60 0.93 5.84
N MET A 198 14.58 0.18 6.31
CA MET A 198 14.28 0.09 7.74
C MET A 198 15.40 -0.60 8.53
N ALA A 199 15.92 -1.72 8.04
CA ALA A 199 17.03 -2.40 8.69
C ALA A 199 18.22 -1.46 8.89
N SER A 200 18.55 -0.65 7.87
CA SER A 200 19.66 0.32 7.94
C SER A 200 19.43 1.47 8.93
N ALA A 201 18.17 1.84 9.17
CA ALA A 201 17.83 2.92 10.10
C ALA A 201 17.74 2.42 11.54
N MET A 202 17.17 1.23 11.74
CA MET A 202 16.78 0.74 13.07
C MET A 202 17.75 -0.24 13.72
N ILE A 203 18.70 -0.82 12.93
CA ILE A 203 19.61 -1.86 13.43
C ILE A 203 21.05 -1.33 13.46
N GLY A 204 21.74 -1.60 14.57
CA GLY A 204 23.15 -1.25 14.78
C GLY A 204 23.39 -0.32 15.94
N GLY A 205 24.66 -0.07 16.27
CA GLY A 205 25.02 0.71 17.44
C GLY A 205 24.44 2.12 17.46
N GLY A 206 23.70 2.45 18.50
CA GLY A 206 23.05 3.75 18.67
C GLY A 206 21.63 3.85 18.09
N THR A 207 21.08 2.75 17.61
CA THR A 207 19.72 2.66 17.11
C THR A 207 18.79 1.93 18.09
N SER A 208 17.55 1.70 17.68
CA SER A 208 16.55 0.97 18.50
C SER A 208 16.91 -0.49 18.73
N TYR A 209 17.65 -1.11 17.81
CA TYR A 209 18.09 -2.50 17.86
C TYR A 209 19.61 -2.58 17.69
N PRO A 210 20.39 -2.39 18.78
CA PRO A 210 21.85 -2.30 18.69
C PRO A 210 22.56 -3.64 18.40
N ASP A 211 21.90 -4.79 18.61
CA ASP A 211 22.47 -6.15 18.54
C ASP A 211 21.76 -7.06 17.53
#